data_ce9fb6a3e001e76c90735875bbc79f1a
#
_entry.id   ce9fb6a3e001e76c90735875bbc79f1a
#
_cell.length_a   1.000
_cell.length_b   1.000
_cell.length_c   1.000
_cell.angle_alpha   90.00
_cell.angle_beta   90.00
_cell.angle_gamma   90.00
#
_symmetry.space_group_name_H-M   'P 1'
#
loop_
_entity.id
_entity.type
_entity.pdbx_description
1 polymer ?
#
loop_
_entity_poly.entity_id
_entity_poly.type
_entity_poly.pdbx_seq_one_letter_code
_entity_poly.pdbx_strand_id
1 'polypeptide(L)'
;MIAESEKSYPTGMWVIFYRRLDEPTNWKTMRYQRSDGVLVSADTYDNVFKFRRFKEAFDFTRGLIFADEPIYDATVKRVCKAGKDKFYLSGN
;
A
#
# COMPACT_ATOMS: atom_id res chain seq x y z
N MET A 1 -18.94 20.14 -4.89
CA MET A 1 -18.32 19.76 -6.16
C MET A 1 -16.82 19.67 -5.99
N ILE A 2 -16.20 18.59 -6.46
CA ILE A 2 -14.77 18.41 -6.36
C ILE A 2 -14.08 19.17 -7.48
N ALA A 3 -13.06 19.94 -7.18
CA ALA A 3 -12.28 20.64 -8.20
C ALA A 3 -11.59 19.60 -9.12
N GLU A 4 -11.36 19.96 -10.38
CA GLU A 4 -10.74 19.07 -11.36
C GLU A 4 -9.38 18.55 -10.87
N SER A 5 -8.60 19.40 -10.21
CA SER A 5 -7.28 19.03 -9.66
C SER A 5 -7.35 18.05 -8.48
N GLU A 6 -8.52 17.91 -7.86
CA GLU A 6 -8.73 17.01 -6.72
C GLU A 6 -9.38 15.69 -7.11
N LYS A 7 -9.77 15.56 -8.37
CA LYS A 7 -10.44 14.37 -8.86
C LYS A 7 -9.45 13.21 -8.95
N SER A 8 -9.75 12.11 -8.28
CA SER A 8 -8.92 10.92 -8.33
C SER A 8 -9.21 10.08 -9.57
N TYR A 9 -8.21 9.39 -10.06
CA TYR A 9 -8.37 8.46 -11.16
C TYR A 9 -7.47 7.24 -10.93
N PRO A 10 -7.89 6.05 -11.43
CA PRO A 10 -7.11 4.83 -11.23
C PRO A 10 -5.82 4.88 -12.03
N THR A 11 -4.74 4.40 -11.45
CA THR A 11 -3.42 4.37 -12.08
C THR A 11 -3.09 3.02 -12.70
N GLY A 12 -3.89 1.99 -12.44
CA GLY A 12 -3.56 0.63 -12.84
C GLY A 12 -2.52 -0.04 -11.96
N MET A 13 -2.13 0.62 -10.88
CA MET A 13 -1.12 0.12 -9.96
C MET A 13 -1.76 -0.37 -8.66
N TRP A 14 -1.02 -1.23 -7.96
CA TRP A 14 -1.44 -1.82 -6.69
C TRP A 14 -0.42 -1.51 -5.62
N VAL A 15 -0.87 -1.33 -4.38
CA VAL A 15 -0.01 -1.07 -3.24
C VAL A 15 -0.34 -2.00 -2.09
N ILE A 16 0.62 -2.20 -1.21
CA ILE A 16 0.43 -2.95 0.02
C ILE A 16 -0.02 -1.99 1.11
N PHE A 17 -1.17 -2.30 1.69
CA PHE A 17 -1.74 -1.58 2.83
C PHE A 17 -1.58 -2.50 4.03
N TYR A 18 -0.77 -2.11 5.01
CA TYR A 18 -0.36 -3.00 6.09
C TYR A 18 -0.48 -2.34 7.46
N ARG A 19 -0.53 -3.17 8.49
CA ARG A 19 -0.41 -2.74 9.87
C ARG A 19 0.45 -3.75 10.63
N ARG A 20 1.11 -3.29 11.68
CA ARG A 20 1.75 -4.19 12.61
C ARG A 20 0.68 -4.77 13.53
N LEU A 21 0.84 -6.04 13.93
CA LEU A 21 -0.13 -6.70 14.81
C LEU A 21 -0.18 -6.08 16.19
N ASP A 22 0.93 -5.47 16.65
CA ASP A 22 0.99 -4.74 17.91
C ASP A 22 0.47 -3.31 17.80
N GLU A 23 0.14 -2.85 16.58
CA GLU A 23 -0.43 -1.53 16.30
C GLU A 23 -1.65 -1.67 15.39
N PRO A 24 -2.73 -2.32 15.85
CA PRO A 24 -3.82 -2.77 14.95
C PRO A 24 -4.63 -1.65 14.31
N THR A 25 -4.56 -0.43 14.82
CA THR A 25 -5.29 0.70 14.23
C THR A 25 -4.41 1.57 13.32
N ASN A 26 -3.12 1.25 13.21
CA ASN A 26 -2.18 2.09 12.47
C ASN A 26 -1.87 1.50 11.10
N TRP A 27 -2.83 1.66 10.18
CA TRP A 27 -2.67 1.21 8.80
C TRP A 27 -1.76 2.17 8.02
N LYS A 28 -0.86 1.59 7.23
CA LYS A 28 0.14 2.33 6.46
C LYS A 28 0.26 1.75 5.05
N THR A 29 0.81 2.53 4.13
CA THR A 29 1.18 2.06 2.80
C THR A 29 2.69 1.81 2.75
N MET A 30 3.08 0.75 2.04
CA MET A 30 4.49 0.35 1.98
C MET A 30 5.28 1.24 1.02
N ARG A 31 6.42 1.73 1.50
CA ARG A 31 7.40 2.42 0.67
C ARG A 31 8.47 1.45 0.17
N TYR A 32 9.06 0.70 1.09
CA TYR A 32 10.00 -0.35 0.76
C TYR A 32 10.16 -1.27 1.97
N GLN A 33 10.76 -2.41 1.74
CA GLN A 33 11.11 -3.34 2.82
C GLN A 33 12.61 -3.28 3.04
N ARG A 34 13.02 -3.10 4.29
CA ARG A 34 14.44 -3.13 4.65
C ARG A 34 14.96 -4.56 4.60
N SER A 35 16.28 -4.69 4.58
CA SER A 35 16.94 -5.99 4.54
C SER A 35 16.62 -6.87 5.75
N ASP A 36 16.26 -6.27 6.89
CA ASP A 36 15.85 -7.00 8.09
C ASP A 36 14.36 -7.40 8.08
N GLY A 37 13.66 -7.15 6.98
CA GLY A 37 12.25 -7.51 6.84
C GLY A 37 11.26 -6.46 7.29
N VAL A 38 11.73 -5.35 7.88
CA VAL A 38 10.84 -4.29 8.38
C VAL A 38 10.31 -3.46 7.21
N LEU A 39 9.01 -3.22 7.22
CA LEU A 39 8.37 -2.35 6.22
C LEU A 39 8.52 -0.89 6.63
N VAL A 40 8.78 -0.05 5.65
CA VAL A 40 8.84 1.40 5.82
C VAL A 40 7.65 2.03 5.14
N SER A 41 6.93 2.88 5.85
CA SER A 41 5.70 3.50 5.37
C SER A 41 5.96 4.65 4.41
N ALA A 42 4.98 4.91 3.55
CA ALA A 42 4.98 6.02 2.62
C ALA A 42 3.67 6.81 2.71
N ASP A 43 3.77 8.11 2.48
CA ASP A 43 2.62 9.02 2.56
C ASP A 43 2.37 9.78 1.24
N THR A 44 3.24 9.65 0.25
CA THR A 44 3.08 10.33 -1.04
C THR A 44 3.03 9.31 -2.18
N TYR A 45 2.39 9.71 -3.28
CA TYR A 45 2.28 8.86 -4.46
C TYR A 45 3.66 8.47 -5.01
N ASP A 46 4.60 9.39 -5.02
CA ASP A 46 5.93 9.12 -5.56
C ASP A 46 6.72 8.15 -4.69
N ASN A 47 6.47 8.17 -3.38
CA ASN A 47 7.21 7.35 -2.42
C ASN A 47 6.60 5.97 -2.20
N VAL A 48 5.31 5.80 -2.44
CA VAL A 48 4.67 4.51 -2.22
C VAL A 48 5.18 3.48 -3.23
N PHE A 49 5.48 2.28 -2.77
CA PHE A 49 5.89 1.21 -3.66
C PHE A 49 4.68 0.67 -4.42
N LYS A 50 4.74 0.73 -5.74
CA LYS A 50 3.63 0.35 -6.62
C LYS A 50 3.97 -0.93 -7.36
N PHE A 51 3.03 -1.88 -7.33
CA PHE A 51 3.10 -3.11 -8.09
C PHE A 51 2.26 -2.95 -9.35
N ARG A 52 2.76 -3.44 -10.47
CA ARG A 52 2.02 -3.36 -11.74
C ARG A 52 0.93 -4.41 -11.83
N ARG A 53 1.09 -5.53 -11.12
CA ARG A 53 0.16 -6.65 -11.18
C ARG A 53 -0.35 -6.98 -9.78
N PHE A 54 -1.65 -7.23 -9.71
CA PHE A 54 -2.28 -7.65 -8.47
C PHE A 54 -1.59 -8.87 -7.87
N LYS A 55 -1.28 -9.86 -8.71
CA LYS A 55 -0.68 -11.12 -8.24
C LYS A 55 0.65 -10.89 -7.53
N GLU A 56 1.49 -10.00 -8.06
CA GLU A 56 2.78 -9.70 -7.44
C GLU A 56 2.60 -9.11 -6.04
N ALA A 57 1.68 -8.15 -5.92
CA ALA A 57 1.36 -7.54 -4.62
C ALA A 57 0.74 -8.57 -3.68
N PHE A 58 -0.17 -9.39 -4.18
CA PHE A 58 -0.84 -10.42 -3.39
C PHE A 58 0.16 -11.45 -2.86
N ASP A 59 1.07 -11.91 -3.70
CA ASP A 59 2.10 -12.88 -3.29
C ASP A 59 3.01 -12.28 -2.22
N PHE A 60 3.33 -11.00 -2.32
CA PHE A 60 4.11 -10.31 -1.30
C PHE A 60 3.37 -10.29 0.04
N THR A 61 2.08 -9.95 0.04
CA THR A 61 1.30 -9.91 1.29
C THR A 61 1.17 -11.29 1.92
N ARG A 62 1.07 -12.34 1.11
CA ARG A 62 1.00 -13.71 1.65
C ARG A 62 2.27 -14.06 2.42
N GLY A 63 3.42 -13.64 1.93
CA GLY A 63 4.69 -13.84 2.65
C GLY A 63 4.71 -13.13 4.00
N LEU A 64 4.03 -12.00 4.13
CA LEU A 64 3.94 -11.26 5.40
C LEU A 64 2.94 -11.90 6.37
N ILE A 65 1.78 -12.30 5.85
CA ILE A 65 0.66 -12.80 6.70
C ILE A 65 0.93 -14.22 7.18
N PHE A 66 1.49 -15.07 6.32
CA PHE A 66 1.70 -16.49 6.60
C PHE A 66 3.14 -16.84 6.95
N ALA A 67 3.92 -15.85 7.39
CA ALA A 67 5.26 -16.08 7.92
C ALA A 67 5.18 -16.91 9.21
N ASP A 68 6.25 -17.62 9.55
CA ASP A 68 6.29 -18.43 10.78
C ASP A 68 6.04 -17.59 12.02
N GLU A 69 6.55 -16.35 12.04
CA GLU A 69 6.31 -15.39 13.12
C GLU A 69 5.76 -14.11 12.48
N PRO A 70 4.47 -14.09 12.15
CA PRO A 70 3.90 -12.93 11.47
C PRO A 70 3.83 -11.73 12.41
N ILE A 71 4.35 -10.60 11.94
CA ILE A 71 4.30 -9.33 12.67
C ILE A 71 3.44 -8.30 11.95
N TYR A 72 2.97 -8.63 10.77
CA TYR A 72 2.15 -7.75 9.96
C TYR A 72 0.85 -8.42 9.52
N ASP A 73 -0.19 -7.62 9.42
CA ASP A 73 -1.38 -7.93 8.66
C ASP A 73 -1.38 -7.00 7.44
N ALA A 74 -1.75 -7.50 6.27
CA ALA A 74 -1.60 -6.74 5.04
C ALA A 74 -2.67 -7.10 4.03
N THR A 75 -3.00 -6.15 3.16
CA THR A 75 -3.93 -6.36 2.06
C THR A 75 -3.45 -5.56 0.85
N VAL A 76 -3.93 -5.94 -0.33
CA VAL A 76 -3.61 -5.24 -1.57
C VAL A 76 -4.73 -4.25 -1.87
N LYS A 77 -4.36 -3.02 -2.20
CA LYS A 77 -5.30 -1.98 -2.57
C LYS A 77 -4.90 -1.40 -3.91
N ARG A 78 -5.89 -1.03 -4.71
CA ARG A 78 -5.64 -0.29 -5.94
C ARG A 78 -5.32 1.15 -5.57
N VAL A 79 -4.29 1.72 -6.18
CA VAL A 79 -3.93 3.12 -5.95
C VAL A 79 -4.57 3.99 -7.02
N CYS A 80 -5.21 5.07 -6.57
CA CYS A 80 -5.79 6.10 -7.42
C CYS A 80 -5.04 7.38 -7.14
N LYS A 81 -4.57 8.05 -8.18
CA LYS A 81 -3.84 9.30 -8.05
C LYS A 81 -4.80 10.48 -8.03
N ALA A 82 -4.54 11.44 -7.17
CA ALA A 82 -5.29 12.70 -7.09
C ALA A 82 -4.32 13.85 -7.01
N GLY A 83 -4.28 14.69 -8.03
CA GLY A 83 -3.34 15.79 -8.11
C GLY A 83 -1.91 15.29 -8.30
N LYS A 84 -0.95 16.06 -7.79
CA LYS A 84 0.46 15.79 -8.01
C LYS A 84 1.03 14.76 -7.03
N ASP A 85 0.74 14.93 -5.75
CA ASP A 85 1.37 14.13 -4.69
C ASP A 85 0.41 13.24 -3.92
N LYS A 86 -0.90 13.46 -4.06
CA LYS A 86 -1.91 12.75 -3.28
C LYS A 86 -2.31 11.45 -3.96
N PHE A 87 -2.65 10.48 -3.15
CA PHE A 87 -3.22 9.24 -3.66
C PHE A 87 -4.29 8.73 -2.69
N TYR A 88 -5.18 7.92 -3.23
CA TYR A 88 -6.24 7.27 -2.45
C TYR A 88 -6.22 5.79 -2.74
N LEU A 89 -6.64 5.00 -1.76
CA LEU A 89 -6.74 3.56 -1.92
C LEU A 89 -8.20 3.19 -2.13
N SER A 90 -8.45 2.46 -3.19
CA SER A 90 -9.77 1.92 -3.44
C SER A 90 -9.85 0.47 -2.99
N GLY A 91 -11.06 0.00 -2.71
CA GLY A 91 -11.29 -1.42 -2.44
C GLY A 91 -10.78 -2.28 -3.59
N ASN A 92 -10.31 -3.44 -3.27
CA ASN A 92 -9.83 -4.42 -4.25
C ASN A 92 -10.96 -5.10 -5.00
#